data_7ec044803e09968e4009ec823c4e2f1e
#
_entry.id   7ec044803e09968e4009ec823c4e2f1e
#
_cell.length_a   1.000
_cell.length_b   1.000
_cell.length_c   1.000
_cell.angle_alpha   90.00
_cell.angle_beta   90.00
_cell.angle_gamma   90.00
#
_symmetry.space_group_name_H-M   'P 1'
#
loop_
_entity.id
_entity.type
_entity.pdbx_description
1 polymer ?
#
loop_
_entity_poly.entity_id
_entity_poly.type
_entity_poly.pdbx_seq_one_letter_code
_entity_poly.pdbx_strand_id
1 'polypeptide(L)'
;MIVKIFGPPGTGKTTELVRLIEEVCQTYEPWEVLVSSFTRAAARELVRRDLPIPDENVGTLHAVCWRALGRPKIAELHIKEWNDEHPDYAITTEGNVDVDDPNVMPASQSEGSRLMGQYQILRSRMVPLDEWPDDVQKFHFVWRGWKADHEYEDFTDLIERGINALPE
;
A
#
# COMPACT_ATOMS: atom_id res chain seq x y z
N MET A 1 -22.48 7.59 8.84
CA MET A 1 -22.86 8.53 7.73
C MET A 1 -21.72 8.58 6.72
N ILE A 2 -22.01 8.51 5.40
CA ILE A 2 -20.96 8.65 4.35
C ILE A 2 -21.18 9.99 3.66
N VAL A 3 -20.16 10.86 3.64
CA VAL A 3 -20.16 12.13 2.89
C VAL A 3 -19.26 12.00 1.67
N LYS A 4 -19.72 12.41 0.49
CA LYS A 4 -18.96 12.38 -0.75
C LYS A 4 -18.82 13.80 -1.30
N ILE A 5 -17.57 14.25 -1.53
CA ILE A 5 -17.25 15.58 -2.07
C ILE A 5 -16.75 15.41 -3.50
N PHE A 6 -17.45 15.99 -4.45
CA PHE A 6 -17.09 15.94 -5.87
C PHE A 6 -16.81 17.36 -6.40
N GLY A 7 -15.93 17.46 -7.38
CA GLY A 7 -15.65 18.70 -8.08
C GLY A 7 -14.35 18.61 -8.89
N PRO A 8 -14.15 19.46 -9.89
CA PRO A 8 -12.91 19.56 -10.66
C PRO A 8 -11.73 20.04 -9.79
N PRO A 9 -10.49 20.00 -10.28
CA PRO A 9 -9.35 20.60 -9.60
C PRO A 9 -9.60 22.08 -9.24
N GLY A 10 -9.11 22.54 -8.10
CA GLY A 10 -9.21 23.95 -7.67
C GLY A 10 -10.57 24.38 -7.06
N THR A 11 -11.53 23.49 -6.90
CA THR A 11 -12.87 23.85 -6.35
C THR A 11 -12.97 23.79 -4.82
N GLY A 12 -11.85 23.73 -4.11
CA GLY A 12 -11.86 23.78 -2.65
C GLY A 12 -12.21 22.45 -1.94
N LYS A 13 -12.21 21.29 -2.64
CA LYS A 13 -12.50 19.98 -2.02
C LYS A 13 -11.67 19.69 -0.78
N THR A 14 -10.37 19.99 -0.84
CA THR A 14 -9.45 19.77 0.29
C THR A 14 -9.75 20.74 1.43
N THR A 15 -10.18 21.96 1.14
CA THR A 15 -10.61 22.94 2.17
C THR A 15 -11.87 22.45 2.87
N GLU A 16 -12.82 21.91 2.10
CA GLU A 16 -14.03 21.31 2.67
C GLU A 16 -13.73 20.07 3.50
N LEU A 17 -12.76 19.25 3.08
CA LEU A 17 -12.31 18.11 3.88
C LEU A 17 -11.74 18.56 5.23
N VAL A 18 -10.91 19.62 5.26
CA VAL A 18 -10.38 20.19 6.51
C VAL A 18 -11.51 20.64 7.42
N ARG A 19 -12.50 21.37 6.90
CA ARG A 19 -13.67 21.80 7.67
C ARG A 19 -14.44 20.61 8.27
N LEU A 20 -14.62 19.54 7.50
CA LEU A 20 -15.27 18.33 8.00
C LEU A 20 -14.46 17.61 9.08
N ILE A 21 -13.13 17.60 8.98
CA ILE A 21 -12.26 17.06 10.04
C ILE A 21 -12.41 17.87 11.33
N GLU A 22 -12.39 19.20 11.24
CA GLU A 22 -12.61 20.09 12.39
C GLU A 22 -13.98 19.83 13.03
N GLU A 23 -15.03 19.62 12.24
CA GLU A 23 -16.36 19.31 12.71
C GLU A 23 -16.43 17.92 13.39
N VAL A 24 -15.79 16.91 12.82
CA VAL A 24 -15.69 15.56 13.40
C VAL A 24 -14.95 15.58 14.72
N CYS A 25 -13.88 16.36 14.85
CA CYS A 25 -13.13 16.54 16.11
C CYS A 25 -13.89 17.28 17.22
N GLN A 26 -15.08 17.80 16.95
CA GLN A 26 -15.99 18.28 18.00
C GLN A 26 -16.76 17.15 18.70
N THR A 27 -16.84 15.99 18.06
CA THR A 27 -17.61 14.82 18.53
C THR A 27 -16.71 13.66 18.94
N TYR A 28 -15.61 13.48 18.22
CA TYR A 28 -14.64 12.40 18.41
C TYR A 28 -13.30 12.98 18.86
N GLU A 29 -12.57 12.22 19.66
CA GLU A 29 -11.24 12.61 20.08
C GLU A 29 -10.27 12.61 18.88
N PRO A 30 -9.31 13.55 18.82
CA PRO A 30 -8.39 13.68 17.68
C PRO A 30 -7.66 12.39 17.30
N TRP A 31 -7.34 11.53 18.24
CA TRP A 31 -6.66 10.24 18.00
C TRP A 31 -7.59 9.16 17.43
N GLU A 32 -8.90 9.33 17.48
CA GLU A 32 -9.90 8.44 16.85
C GLU A 32 -10.13 8.80 15.38
N VAL A 33 -9.65 9.97 14.93
CA VAL A 33 -9.85 10.44 13.56
C VAL A 33 -8.64 10.10 12.70
N LEU A 34 -8.89 9.43 11.59
CA LEU A 34 -7.88 8.99 10.63
C LEU A 34 -8.11 9.63 9.28
N VAL A 35 -7.05 10.18 8.69
CA VAL A 35 -7.10 10.80 7.36
C VAL A 35 -6.15 10.09 6.42
N SER A 36 -6.70 9.47 5.39
CA SER A 36 -5.94 8.69 4.43
C SER A 36 -6.02 9.27 3.02
N SER A 37 -4.92 9.18 2.28
CA SER A 37 -4.80 9.58 0.90
C SER A 37 -4.18 8.47 0.04
N PHE A 38 -4.48 8.47 -1.25
CA PHE A 38 -3.89 7.55 -2.22
C PHE A 38 -2.42 7.83 -2.50
N THR A 39 -2.00 9.10 -2.41
CA THR A 39 -0.64 9.50 -2.76
C THR A 39 0.07 10.16 -1.59
N ARG A 40 1.40 9.97 -1.52
CA ARG A 40 2.25 10.64 -0.54
C ARG A 40 2.19 12.16 -0.66
N ALA A 41 2.06 12.69 -1.89
CA ALA A 41 1.97 14.12 -2.13
C ALA A 41 0.69 14.71 -1.51
N ALA A 42 -0.46 14.07 -1.73
CA ALA A 42 -1.72 14.52 -1.14
C ALA A 42 -1.74 14.36 0.39
N ALA A 43 -1.16 13.30 0.94
CA ALA A 43 -1.01 13.14 2.39
C ALA A 43 -0.15 14.27 3.00
N ARG A 44 0.99 14.61 2.38
CA ARG A 44 1.85 15.72 2.82
C ARG A 44 1.15 17.10 2.73
N GLU A 45 0.32 17.29 1.72
CA GLU A 45 -0.49 18.50 1.58
C GLU A 45 -1.46 18.65 2.76
N LEU A 46 -2.08 17.55 3.20
CA LEU A 46 -2.99 17.54 4.35
C LEU A 46 -2.25 17.81 5.67
N VAL A 47 -1.11 17.18 5.91
CA VAL A 47 -0.28 17.44 7.10
C VAL A 47 0.12 18.94 7.20
N ARG A 48 0.44 19.58 6.07
CA ARG A 48 0.80 21.02 6.04
C ARG A 48 -0.35 21.98 6.40
N ARG A 49 -1.58 21.47 6.48
CA ARG A 49 -2.76 22.29 6.79
C ARG A 49 -3.08 22.41 8.28
N ASP A 50 -2.17 21.90 9.13
CA ASP A 50 -2.29 22.00 10.60
C ASP A 50 -3.65 21.49 11.10
N LEU A 51 -3.94 20.24 10.73
CA LEU A 51 -5.18 19.58 11.11
C LEU A 51 -5.25 19.37 12.63
N PRO A 52 -6.43 19.43 13.25
CA PRO A 52 -6.58 19.20 14.70
C PRO A 52 -6.49 17.71 15.10
N ILE A 53 -5.65 16.94 14.40
CA ILE A 53 -5.41 15.51 14.62
C ILE A 53 -3.91 15.24 14.59
N PRO A 54 -3.42 14.18 15.25
CA PRO A 54 -2.00 13.83 15.22
C PRO A 54 -1.49 13.57 13.80
N ASP A 55 -0.29 14.04 13.47
CA ASP A 55 0.35 13.81 12.17
C ASP A 55 0.45 12.31 11.81
N GLU A 56 0.58 11.46 12.81
CA GLU A 56 0.59 10.00 12.65
C GLU A 56 -0.74 9.43 12.16
N ASN A 57 -1.84 10.14 12.36
CA ASN A 57 -3.16 9.79 11.84
C ASN A 57 -3.40 10.29 10.42
N VAL A 58 -2.43 10.98 9.82
CA VAL A 58 -2.48 11.44 8.42
C VAL A 58 -1.45 10.67 7.60
N GLY A 59 -1.86 10.10 6.47
CA GLY A 59 -0.92 9.37 5.63
C GLY A 59 -1.54 8.69 4.42
N THR A 60 -0.74 7.87 3.75
CA THR A 60 -1.31 6.88 2.82
C THR A 60 -1.91 5.73 3.62
N LEU A 61 -2.88 5.02 3.04
CA LEU A 61 -3.50 3.88 3.71
C LEU A 61 -2.45 2.87 4.20
N HIS A 62 -1.47 2.53 3.36
CA HIS A 62 -0.36 1.66 3.76
C HIS A 62 0.44 2.19 4.96
N ALA A 63 0.73 3.50 4.98
CA ALA A 63 1.48 4.10 6.08
C ALA A 63 0.72 4.06 7.41
N VAL A 64 -0.59 4.22 7.35
CA VAL A 64 -1.47 4.12 8.51
C VAL A 64 -1.53 2.69 9.02
N CYS A 65 -1.82 1.71 8.14
CA CYS A 65 -1.84 0.29 8.49
C CYS A 65 -0.49 -0.17 9.04
N TRP A 66 0.62 0.24 8.41
CA TRP A 66 1.96 -0.08 8.89
C TRP A 66 2.23 0.40 10.32
N ARG A 67 1.79 1.62 10.67
CA ARG A 67 1.91 2.14 12.05
C ARG A 67 1.02 1.37 13.02
N ALA A 68 -0.24 1.13 12.64
CA ALA A 68 -1.20 0.40 13.47
C ALA A 68 -0.76 -1.04 13.76
N LEU A 69 -0.03 -1.67 12.83
CA LEU A 69 0.52 -3.03 12.98
C LEU A 69 1.90 -3.06 13.70
N GLY A 70 2.34 -1.96 14.30
CA GLY A 70 3.60 -1.92 15.05
C GLY A 70 4.85 -1.82 14.16
N ARG A 71 4.72 -1.34 12.93
CA ARG A 71 5.82 -1.10 11.98
C ARG A 71 6.58 -2.37 11.60
N PRO A 72 5.90 -3.41 11.06
CA PRO A 72 6.56 -4.63 10.64
C PRO A 72 7.60 -4.38 9.55
N LYS A 73 8.53 -5.31 9.38
CA LYS A 73 9.46 -5.29 8.26
C LYS A 73 8.73 -5.59 6.95
N ILE A 74 9.07 -4.87 5.89
CA ILE A 74 8.38 -4.95 4.60
C ILE A 74 9.16 -5.81 3.62
N ALA A 75 8.55 -6.89 3.15
CA ALA A 75 9.15 -7.88 2.26
C ALA A 75 9.70 -7.26 0.96
N GLU A 76 8.97 -6.31 0.36
CA GLU A 76 9.40 -5.64 -0.87
C GLU A 76 10.65 -4.77 -0.70
N LEU A 77 11.05 -4.45 0.52
CA LEU A 77 12.32 -3.77 0.80
C LEU A 77 13.50 -4.74 0.94
N HIS A 78 13.24 -6.04 0.94
CA HIS A 78 14.21 -7.12 1.10
C HIS A 78 14.31 -8.03 -0.14
N ILE A 79 13.97 -7.51 -1.33
CA ILE A 79 13.99 -8.27 -2.60
C ILE A 79 15.35 -8.86 -2.92
N LYS A 80 16.45 -8.23 -2.51
CA LYS A 80 17.79 -8.78 -2.71
C LYS A 80 17.93 -10.11 -1.96
N GLU A 81 17.53 -10.17 -0.70
CA GLU A 81 17.56 -11.36 0.15
C GLU A 81 16.68 -12.47 -0.44
N TRP A 82 15.46 -12.12 -0.86
CA TRP A 82 14.59 -13.01 -1.62
C TRP A 82 15.28 -13.59 -2.86
N ASN A 83 15.93 -12.78 -3.67
CA ASN A 83 16.58 -13.21 -4.90
C ASN A 83 17.79 -14.13 -4.64
N ASP A 84 18.51 -13.90 -3.55
CA ASP A 84 19.66 -14.74 -3.14
C ASP A 84 19.19 -16.14 -2.70
N GLU A 85 18.03 -16.23 -2.03
CA GLU A 85 17.45 -17.49 -1.55
C GLU A 85 16.58 -18.22 -2.60
N HIS A 86 15.96 -17.46 -3.52
CA HIS A 86 15.01 -18.00 -4.52
C HIS A 86 15.37 -17.52 -5.94
N PRO A 87 16.53 -17.95 -6.49
CA PRO A 87 16.99 -17.47 -7.79
C PRO A 87 16.03 -17.80 -8.95
N ASP A 88 15.28 -18.90 -8.86
CA ASP A 88 14.27 -19.28 -9.85
C ASP A 88 13.06 -18.33 -9.87
N TYR A 89 12.84 -17.63 -8.79
CA TYR A 89 11.78 -16.61 -8.62
C TYR A 89 12.33 -15.19 -8.47
N ALA A 90 13.55 -14.96 -8.97
CA ALA A 90 14.18 -13.66 -8.82
C ALA A 90 13.32 -12.52 -9.39
N ILE A 91 13.14 -11.49 -8.57
CA ILE A 91 12.36 -10.29 -8.89
C ILE A 91 13.34 -9.19 -9.30
N THR A 92 13.20 -8.69 -10.52
CA THR A 92 13.97 -7.52 -10.97
C THR A 92 13.28 -6.26 -10.48
N THR A 93 13.96 -5.53 -9.60
CA THR A 93 13.58 -4.14 -9.32
C THR A 93 14.05 -3.31 -10.51
N GLU A 94 13.13 -2.93 -11.40
CA GLU A 94 13.47 -1.97 -12.44
C GLU A 94 13.94 -0.68 -11.78
N GLY A 95 15.25 -0.38 -11.93
CA GLY A 95 15.73 0.98 -11.75
C GLY A 95 14.94 1.88 -12.69
N ASN A 96 14.57 3.10 -12.24
CA ASN A 96 13.81 4.08 -13.00
C ASN A 96 14.03 3.95 -14.50
N VAL A 97 13.14 3.26 -15.19
CA VAL A 97 13.08 3.32 -16.65
C VAL A 97 12.62 4.73 -16.93
N ASP A 98 13.50 5.53 -17.52
CA ASP A 98 13.14 6.85 -18.01
C ASP A 98 12.10 6.62 -19.10
N VAL A 99 10.84 6.86 -18.80
CA VAL A 99 9.67 6.54 -19.65
C VAL A 99 9.72 7.34 -20.96
N ASP A 100 10.61 8.32 -21.04
CA ASP A 100 10.76 9.23 -22.17
C ASP A 100 11.86 8.81 -23.17
N ASP A 101 12.60 7.71 -22.95
CA ASP A 101 13.56 7.19 -23.94
C ASP A 101 12.92 6.13 -24.85
N PRO A 102 12.59 6.45 -26.13
CA PRO A 102 11.96 5.51 -27.06
C PRO A 102 12.86 4.34 -27.50
N ASN A 103 14.14 4.32 -27.10
CA ASN A 103 15.09 3.25 -27.40
C ASN A 103 15.29 2.26 -26.25
N VAL A 104 14.68 2.49 -25.10
CA VAL A 104 14.70 1.53 -23.99
C VAL A 104 13.73 0.41 -24.35
N MET A 105 14.25 -0.71 -24.87
CA MET A 105 13.51 -1.96 -24.90
C MET A 105 13.11 -2.28 -23.45
N PRO A 106 11.83 -2.60 -23.16
CA PRO A 106 11.46 -3.06 -21.83
C PRO A 106 12.33 -4.26 -21.50
N ALA A 107 13.14 -4.17 -20.44
CA ALA A 107 13.90 -5.29 -19.96
C ALA A 107 12.93 -6.46 -19.82
N SER A 108 13.28 -7.64 -20.33
CA SER A 108 12.43 -8.82 -20.20
C SER A 108 12.16 -9.02 -18.73
N GLN A 109 10.91 -8.84 -18.30
CA GLN A 109 10.54 -9.05 -16.91
C GLN A 109 10.97 -10.46 -16.52
N SER A 110 11.70 -10.61 -15.41
CA SER A 110 12.01 -11.93 -14.90
C SER A 110 10.72 -12.68 -14.57
N GLU A 111 10.76 -14.00 -14.62
CA GLU A 111 9.60 -14.83 -14.27
C GLU A 111 9.08 -14.49 -12.86
N GLY A 112 9.98 -14.25 -11.90
CA GLY A 112 9.61 -13.81 -10.55
C GLY A 112 8.87 -12.46 -10.56
N SER A 113 9.29 -11.49 -11.38
CA SER A 113 8.60 -10.19 -11.50
C SER A 113 7.20 -10.35 -12.10
N ARG A 114 7.04 -11.20 -13.11
CA ARG A 114 5.73 -11.53 -13.71
C ARG A 114 4.80 -12.14 -12.67
N LEU A 115 5.27 -13.14 -11.94
CA LEU A 115 4.50 -13.85 -10.92
C LEU A 115 4.12 -12.94 -9.76
N MET A 116 5.05 -12.09 -9.29
CA MET A 116 4.78 -11.09 -8.25
C MET A 116 3.69 -10.12 -8.70
N GLY A 117 3.74 -9.62 -9.92
CA GLY A 117 2.72 -8.72 -10.45
C GLY A 117 1.34 -9.37 -10.52
N GLN A 118 1.25 -10.62 -10.99
CA GLN A 118 -0.01 -11.36 -11.01
C GLN A 118 -0.53 -11.67 -9.60
N TYR A 119 0.34 -12.09 -8.69
CA TYR A 119 0.02 -12.32 -7.29
C TYR A 119 -0.60 -11.07 -6.65
N GLN A 120 0.02 -9.90 -6.81
CA GLN A 120 -0.50 -8.64 -6.27
C GLN A 120 -1.86 -8.26 -6.86
N ILE A 121 -2.05 -8.46 -8.17
CA ILE A 121 -3.33 -8.18 -8.84
C ILE A 121 -4.44 -9.10 -8.30
N LEU A 122 -4.19 -10.40 -8.22
CA LEU A 122 -5.19 -11.37 -7.76
C LEU A 122 -5.59 -11.13 -6.30
N ARG A 123 -4.62 -10.83 -5.43
CA ARG A 123 -4.90 -10.45 -4.04
C ARG A 123 -5.69 -9.14 -3.94
N SER A 124 -5.29 -8.10 -4.66
CA SER A 124 -5.98 -6.81 -4.62
C SER A 124 -7.44 -6.89 -5.13
N ARG A 125 -7.73 -7.86 -5.99
CA ARG A 125 -9.07 -8.17 -6.49
C ARG A 125 -9.82 -9.16 -5.63
N MET A 126 -9.22 -9.66 -4.56
CA MET A 126 -9.78 -10.68 -3.66
C MET A 126 -10.25 -11.94 -4.42
N VAL A 127 -9.52 -12.32 -5.47
CA VAL A 127 -9.81 -13.55 -6.23
C VAL A 127 -9.54 -14.76 -5.32
N PRO A 128 -10.47 -15.73 -5.21
CA PRO A 128 -10.25 -16.96 -4.45
C PRO A 128 -8.99 -17.71 -4.92
N LEU A 129 -8.23 -18.28 -3.98
CA LEU A 129 -6.94 -18.92 -4.29
C LEU A 129 -7.07 -20.11 -5.27
N ASP A 130 -8.16 -20.84 -5.22
CA ASP A 130 -8.46 -21.97 -6.11
C ASP A 130 -8.76 -21.54 -7.56
N GLU A 131 -9.01 -20.26 -7.79
CA GLU A 131 -9.18 -19.69 -9.13
C GLU A 131 -7.86 -19.13 -9.71
N TRP A 132 -6.76 -19.15 -8.95
CA TRP A 132 -5.49 -18.62 -9.42
C TRP A 132 -4.79 -19.61 -10.38
N PRO A 133 -4.00 -19.12 -11.36
CA PRO A 133 -3.12 -19.97 -12.15
C PRO A 133 -2.16 -20.78 -11.27
N ASP A 134 -1.88 -22.02 -11.64
CA ASP A 134 -1.05 -22.96 -10.86
C ASP A 134 0.35 -22.41 -10.55
N ASP A 135 0.97 -21.70 -11.49
CA ASP A 135 2.28 -21.08 -11.32
C ASP A 135 2.25 -19.95 -10.28
N VAL A 136 1.19 -19.16 -10.28
CA VAL A 136 0.99 -18.08 -9.29
C VAL A 136 0.66 -18.64 -7.92
N GLN A 137 -0.11 -19.74 -7.84
CA GLN A 137 -0.35 -20.43 -6.58
C GLN A 137 0.96 -20.94 -5.97
N LYS A 138 1.83 -21.58 -6.78
CA LYS A 138 3.14 -22.07 -6.32
C LYS A 138 3.99 -20.89 -5.82
N PHE A 139 4.08 -19.83 -6.59
CA PHE A 139 4.78 -18.61 -6.16
C PHE A 139 4.23 -18.06 -4.84
N HIS A 140 2.91 -17.98 -4.69
CA HIS A 140 2.26 -17.53 -3.45
C HIS A 140 2.72 -18.32 -2.24
N PHE A 141 2.74 -19.67 -2.32
CA PHE A 141 3.16 -20.49 -1.20
C PHE A 141 4.63 -20.30 -0.83
N VAL A 142 5.51 -20.15 -1.84
CA VAL A 142 6.93 -19.92 -1.60
C VAL A 142 7.14 -18.52 -0.99
N TRP A 143 6.52 -17.47 -1.56
CA TRP A 143 6.59 -16.11 -1.05
C TRP A 143 6.05 -15.99 0.38
N ARG A 144 4.92 -16.62 0.65
CA ARG A 144 4.32 -16.64 1.98
C ARG A 144 5.20 -17.37 3.00
N GLY A 145 5.80 -18.50 2.62
CA GLY A 145 6.73 -19.24 3.48
C GLY A 145 7.94 -18.38 3.84
N TRP A 146 8.60 -17.81 2.85
CA TRP A 146 9.74 -16.92 3.05
C TRP A 146 9.41 -15.72 3.96
N LYS A 147 8.27 -15.06 3.74
CA LYS A 147 7.82 -13.98 4.62
C LYS A 147 7.64 -14.45 6.06
N ALA A 148 7.07 -15.62 6.27
CA ALA A 148 6.86 -16.17 7.60
C ALA A 148 8.18 -16.50 8.32
N ASP A 149 9.17 -17.07 7.60
CA ASP A 149 10.48 -17.43 8.14
C ASP A 149 11.30 -16.20 8.57
N HIS A 150 11.10 -15.04 7.89
CA HIS A 150 11.82 -13.80 8.14
C HIS A 150 11.03 -12.76 8.94
N GLU A 151 9.81 -13.08 9.34
CA GLU A 151 8.88 -12.15 10.00
C GLU A 151 8.62 -10.88 9.17
N TYR A 152 8.42 -11.07 7.85
CA TYR A 152 8.09 -9.99 6.91
C TYR A 152 6.59 -9.93 6.60
N GLU A 153 6.11 -8.71 6.34
CA GLU A 153 4.79 -8.46 5.77
C GLU A 153 4.96 -7.80 4.40
N ASP A 154 4.16 -8.14 3.41
CA ASP A 154 4.11 -7.39 2.16
C ASP A 154 3.10 -6.25 2.24
N PHE A 155 3.12 -5.35 1.24
CA PHE A 155 2.18 -4.21 1.23
C PHE A 155 0.71 -4.63 1.24
N THR A 156 0.37 -5.77 0.67
CA THR A 156 -1.01 -6.29 0.68
C THR A 156 -1.37 -6.81 2.07
N ASP A 157 -0.45 -7.50 2.76
CA ASP A 157 -0.65 -7.95 4.15
C ASP A 157 -0.95 -6.77 5.07
N LEU A 158 -0.26 -5.63 4.86
CA LEU A 158 -0.52 -4.42 5.66
C LEU A 158 -1.98 -3.96 5.56
N ILE A 159 -2.55 -4.00 4.36
CA ILE A 159 -3.94 -3.59 4.16
C ILE A 159 -4.89 -4.63 4.75
N GLU A 160 -4.70 -5.91 4.43
CA GLU A 160 -5.56 -7.00 4.90
C GLU A 160 -5.59 -7.10 6.43
N ARG A 161 -4.43 -7.01 7.08
CA ARG A 161 -4.33 -7.03 8.54
C ARG A 161 -4.74 -5.70 9.18
N GLY A 162 -4.43 -4.58 8.51
CA GLY A 162 -4.78 -3.25 8.97
C GLY A 162 -6.29 -3.05 9.08
N ILE A 163 -7.06 -3.55 8.11
CA ILE A 163 -8.54 -3.51 8.16
C ILE A 163 -9.06 -4.23 9.42
N ASN A 164 -8.44 -5.34 9.81
CA ASN A 164 -8.86 -6.11 10.99
C ASN A 164 -8.32 -5.54 12.31
N ALA A 165 -7.32 -4.67 12.26
CA ALA A 165 -6.70 -4.05 13.45
C ALA A 165 -7.30 -2.68 13.79
N LEU A 166 -8.02 -2.07 12.87
CA LEU A 166 -8.73 -0.81 13.12
C LEU A 166 -10.02 -1.10 13.92
N PRO A 167 -10.35 -0.30 14.94
CA PRO A 167 -11.59 -0.47 15.68
C PRO A 167 -12.80 -0.28 14.76
N GLU A 168 -13.86 -1.04 15.03
CA GLU A 168 -15.16 -0.95 14.32
C GLU A 168 -15.84 0.43 14.53
#